data_c46228b47f7629002d3a5fb3e2e8b2db
#
_entry.id   c46228b47f7629002d3a5fb3e2e8b2db
#
_cell.length_a   1.000
_cell.length_b   1.000
_cell.length_c   1.000
_cell.angle_alpha   90.00
_cell.angle_beta   90.00
_cell.angle_gamma   90.00
#
_symmetry.space_group_name_H-M   'P 1'
#
loop_
_entity.id
_entity.type
_entity.pdbx_description
1 polymer ?
#
loop_
_entity_poly.entity_id
_entity_poly.type
_entity_poly.pdbx_seq_one_letter_code
_entity_poly.pdbx_strand_id
1 'polypeptide(L)'
;MLRTKDILDEKDPRVRAKNTDVDFPLNDEYKDIIPEMLKHLRYSQIEKLSKKYDLRPGMGLAAPQLGINKNFFVVCYEVKDGVFDDYILINPKVISYSEEMIYAGEGEGCL
;
A
#
# COMPACT_ATOMS: atom_id res chain seq x y z
N MET A 1 6.03 -13.89 -0.38
CA MET A 1 4.94 -13.00 0.05
C MET A 1 5.43 -12.07 1.15
N LEU A 2 5.01 -10.82 1.11
CA LEU A 2 5.36 -9.88 2.16
C LEU A 2 4.69 -10.25 3.47
N ARG A 3 5.43 -10.12 4.55
CA ARG A 3 4.96 -10.42 5.90
C ARG A 3 5.01 -9.18 6.76
N THR A 4 4.36 -9.23 7.91
CA THR A 4 4.35 -8.11 8.84
C THR A 4 5.77 -7.63 9.17
N LYS A 5 6.72 -8.54 9.29
CA LYS A 5 8.11 -8.19 9.58
C LYS A 5 8.78 -7.38 8.49
N ASP A 6 8.24 -7.42 7.26
CA ASP A 6 8.80 -6.69 6.13
C ASP A 6 8.31 -5.24 6.09
N ILE A 7 7.33 -4.91 6.91
CA ILE A 7 6.73 -3.58 6.96
C ILE A 7 7.37 -2.82 8.11
N LEU A 8 7.95 -1.67 7.79
CA LEU A 8 8.64 -0.87 8.79
C LEU A 8 7.65 -0.27 9.79
N ASP A 9 8.10 -0.16 11.03
CA ASP A 9 7.34 0.53 12.06
C ASP A 9 7.27 2.01 11.69
N GLU A 10 6.16 2.65 11.99
CA GLU A 10 6.00 4.07 11.68
C GLU A 10 7.04 4.95 12.38
N LYS A 11 7.68 4.44 13.41
CA LYS A 11 8.75 5.16 14.11
C LYS A 11 10.11 4.97 13.47
N ASP A 12 10.21 4.07 12.48
CA ASP A 12 11.47 3.83 11.80
C ASP A 12 11.80 5.06 10.94
N PRO A 13 13.00 5.63 11.07
CA PRO A 13 13.37 6.83 10.32
C PRO A 13 13.24 6.64 8.80
N ARG A 14 13.38 5.44 8.30
CA ARG A 14 13.27 5.17 6.86
C ARG A 14 11.88 5.48 6.33
N VAL A 15 10.86 5.36 7.17
CA VAL A 15 9.48 5.68 6.76
C VAL A 15 9.33 7.17 6.51
N ARG A 16 10.10 7.98 7.24
CA ARG A 16 10.02 9.44 7.16
C ARG A 16 11.07 10.06 6.27
N ALA A 17 11.90 9.26 5.63
CA ALA A 17 12.90 9.76 4.72
C ALA A 17 12.20 10.43 3.53
N LYS A 18 12.91 11.39 2.92
CA LYS A 18 12.34 12.10 1.78
C LYS A 18 12.10 11.15 0.63
N ASN A 19 10.90 11.18 0.08
CA ASN A 19 10.54 10.36 -1.07
C ASN A 19 10.73 11.13 -2.35
N THR A 20 10.97 10.41 -3.43
CA THR A 20 11.04 11.00 -4.76
C THR A 20 10.00 10.33 -5.65
N ASP A 21 9.71 10.98 -6.77
CA ASP A 21 8.74 10.41 -7.69
C ASP A 21 9.31 9.19 -8.41
N VAL A 22 8.41 8.33 -8.82
CA VAL A 22 8.75 7.15 -9.61
C VAL A 22 8.95 7.57 -11.05
N ASP A 23 10.03 7.10 -11.66
CA ASP A 23 10.28 7.36 -13.08
C ASP A 23 9.56 6.35 -13.97
N PHE A 24 9.29 6.74 -15.19
CA PHE A 24 8.68 5.84 -16.18
C PHE A 24 9.64 5.68 -17.36
N PRO A 25 9.67 4.48 -17.97
CA PRO A 25 8.82 3.31 -17.64
C PRO A 25 9.12 2.75 -16.26
N LEU A 26 8.12 2.08 -15.69
CA LEU A 26 8.23 1.57 -14.34
C LEU A 26 9.34 0.53 -14.22
N ASN A 27 10.16 0.68 -13.19
CA ASN A 27 11.25 -0.24 -12.91
C ASN A 27 10.70 -1.63 -12.61
N ASP A 28 11.37 -2.67 -13.09
CA ASP A 28 10.92 -4.05 -12.88
C ASP A 28 10.79 -4.40 -11.40
N GLU A 29 11.65 -3.85 -10.56
CA GLU A 29 11.55 -4.07 -9.11
C GLU A 29 10.19 -3.63 -8.59
N TYR A 30 9.70 -2.48 -9.06
CA TYR A 30 8.41 -1.97 -8.62
C TYR A 30 7.25 -2.75 -9.24
N LYS A 31 7.42 -3.19 -10.48
CA LYS A 31 6.41 -4.04 -11.11
C LYS A 31 6.22 -5.34 -10.35
N ASP A 32 7.29 -5.84 -9.75
CA ASP A 32 7.25 -7.10 -9.01
C ASP A 32 6.72 -6.91 -7.60
N ILE A 33 7.08 -5.81 -6.95
CA ILE A 33 6.69 -5.60 -5.56
C ILE A 33 5.22 -5.21 -5.41
N ILE A 34 4.67 -4.48 -6.38
CA ILE A 34 3.29 -4.01 -6.28
C ILE A 34 2.29 -5.15 -6.13
N PRO A 35 2.36 -6.21 -6.94
CA PRO A 35 1.47 -7.36 -6.75
C PRO A 35 1.63 -8.01 -5.38
N GLU A 36 2.84 -8.03 -4.84
CA GLU A 36 3.09 -8.60 -3.52
C GLU A 36 2.48 -7.72 -2.42
N MET A 37 2.51 -6.42 -2.61
CA MET A 37 1.87 -5.50 -1.67
C MET A 37 0.36 -5.72 -1.65
N LEU A 38 -0.25 -5.84 -2.81
CA LEU A 38 -1.69 -6.09 -2.92
C LEU A 38 -2.06 -7.44 -2.33
N LYS A 39 -1.27 -8.45 -2.57
CA LYS A 39 -1.50 -9.78 -2.03
C LYS A 39 -1.44 -9.76 -0.51
N HIS A 40 -0.46 -9.06 0.05
CA HIS A 40 -0.33 -8.93 1.50
C HIS A 40 -1.61 -8.30 2.09
N LEU A 41 -2.08 -7.22 1.48
CA LEU A 41 -3.28 -6.54 1.98
C LEU A 41 -4.50 -7.45 1.89
N ARG A 42 -4.67 -8.12 0.76
CA ARG A 42 -5.80 -9.02 0.58
C ARG A 42 -5.81 -10.14 1.61
N TYR A 43 -4.66 -10.80 1.78
CA TYR A 43 -4.56 -11.90 2.73
C TYR A 43 -4.78 -11.42 4.16
N SER A 44 -4.35 -10.21 4.48
CA SER A 44 -4.50 -9.66 5.83
C SER A 44 -5.97 -9.45 6.21
N GLN A 45 -6.83 -9.34 5.21
CA GLN A 45 -8.27 -9.11 5.44
C GLN A 45 -9.08 -10.40 5.43
N ILE A 46 -8.47 -11.51 5.12
CA ILE A 46 -9.12 -12.81 5.15
C ILE A 46 -8.70 -13.52 6.43
N GLU A 47 -9.63 -13.70 7.35
CA GLU A 47 -9.31 -14.19 8.69
C GLU A 47 -8.43 -15.42 8.69
N LYS A 48 -8.80 -16.40 7.88
CA LYS A 48 -8.04 -17.65 7.81
C LYS A 48 -6.59 -17.43 7.39
N LEU A 49 -6.38 -16.55 6.43
CA LEU A 49 -5.05 -16.28 5.91
C LEU A 49 -4.27 -15.35 6.81
N SER A 50 -4.95 -14.38 7.41
CA SER A 50 -4.26 -13.47 8.33
C SER A 50 -3.75 -14.22 9.54
N LYS A 51 -4.47 -15.21 10.01
CA LYS A 51 -4.01 -16.05 11.10
C LYS A 51 -2.89 -16.98 10.68
N LYS A 52 -3.03 -17.57 9.49
CA LYS A 52 -2.04 -18.50 8.97
C LYS A 52 -0.67 -17.85 8.81
N TYR A 53 -0.65 -16.64 8.32
CA TYR A 53 0.60 -15.93 8.03
C TYR A 53 0.93 -14.83 9.04
N ASP A 54 0.14 -14.73 10.10
CA ASP A 54 0.34 -13.74 11.16
C ASP A 54 0.40 -12.32 10.58
N LEU A 55 -0.64 -11.96 9.85
CA LEU A 55 -0.73 -10.66 9.21
C LEU A 55 -1.68 -9.75 9.97
N ARG A 56 -1.29 -8.49 10.11
CA ARG A 56 -2.13 -7.48 10.71
C ARG A 56 -3.06 -6.93 9.62
N PRO A 57 -4.37 -6.91 9.83
CA PRO A 57 -5.30 -6.42 8.81
C PRO A 57 -5.03 -4.98 8.43
N GLY A 58 -5.11 -4.68 7.14
CA GLY A 58 -4.94 -3.34 6.63
C GLY A 58 -5.44 -3.25 5.22
N MET A 59 -5.79 -2.04 4.78
CA MET A 59 -6.29 -1.79 3.44
C MET A 59 -5.32 -1.01 2.56
N GLY A 60 -4.30 -0.40 3.14
CA GLY A 60 -3.36 0.40 2.38
C GLY A 60 -1.92 0.12 2.77
N LEU A 61 -1.02 0.27 1.81
CA LEU A 61 0.40 0.07 2.04
C LEU A 61 1.18 0.97 1.10
N ALA A 62 2.05 1.78 1.68
CA ALA A 62 2.86 2.73 0.92
C ALA A 62 4.29 2.22 0.79
N ALA A 63 4.93 2.57 -0.33
CA ALA A 63 6.29 2.14 -0.59
C ALA A 63 7.27 2.45 0.54
N PRO A 64 7.22 3.63 1.17
CA PRO A 64 8.14 3.92 2.27
C PRO A 64 8.03 2.93 3.42
N GLN A 65 6.87 2.30 3.62
CA GLN A 65 6.70 1.30 4.67
C GLN A 65 7.51 0.04 4.40
N LEU A 66 8.01 -0.11 3.18
CA LEU A 66 8.89 -1.22 2.81
C LEU A 66 10.34 -0.75 2.64
N GLY A 67 10.63 0.49 3.03
CA GLY A 67 11.97 1.05 2.87
C GLY A 67 12.24 1.58 1.48
N ILE A 68 11.22 1.68 0.66
CA ILE A 68 11.34 2.21 -0.71
C ILE A 68 10.90 3.67 -0.68
N ASN A 69 11.84 4.59 -0.82
CA ASN A 69 11.54 6.01 -0.70
C ASN A 69 11.08 6.59 -2.04
N LYS A 70 9.97 6.07 -2.53
CA LYS A 70 9.32 6.51 -3.76
C LYS A 70 7.85 6.78 -3.50
N ASN A 71 7.26 7.61 -4.33
CA ASN A 71 5.88 8.06 -4.15
C ASN A 71 4.90 7.13 -4.84
N PHE A 72 4.63 5.98 -4.23
CA PHE A 72 3.53 5.14 -4.68
C PHE A 72 2.95 4.38 -3.50
N PHE A 73 1.68 4.05 -3.60
CA PHE A 73 1.04 3.21 -2.60
C PHE A 73 -0.09 2.42 -3.24
N VAL A 74 -0.51 1.39 -2.54
CA VAL A 74 -1.58 0.53 -3.03
C VAL A 74 -2.67 0.45 -1.98
N VAL A 75 -3.89 0.21 -2.46
CA VAL A 75 -5.06 0.03 -1.61
C VAL A 75 -5.78 -1.22 -2.10
N CYS A 76 -6.20 -2.04 -1.16
CA CYS A 76 -6.97 -3.24 -1.48
C CYS A 76 -8.00 -3.41 -0.37
N TYR A 77 -9.27 -3.45 -0.72
CA TYR A 77 -10.29 -3.63 0.31
C TYR A 77 -11.45 -4.47 -0.20
N GLU A 78 -12.07 -5.14 0.74
CA GLU A 78 -13.19 -6.01 0.45
C GLU A 78 -14.46 -5.18 0.33
N VAL A 79 -15.10 -5.22 -0.85
CA VAL A 79 -16.33 -4.47 -1.07
C VAL A 79 -17.57 -5.28 -0.72
N LYS A 80 -17.44 -6.60 -0.79
CA LYS A 80 -18.46 -7.54 -0.32
C LYS A 80 -17.78 -8.90 -0.23
N ASP A 81 -18.44 -9.86 0.37
CA ASP A 81 -17.84 -11.16 0.65
C ASP A 81 -17.03 -11.73 -0.51
N GLY A 82 -15.73 -11.82 -0.31
CA GLY A 82 -14.83 -12.43 -1.26
C GLY A 82 -14.47 -11.57 -2.48
N VAL A 83 -15.02 -10.35 -2.56
CA VAL A 83 -14.76 -9.47 -3.70
C VAL A 83 -13.94 -8.28 -3.23
N PHE A 84 -12.77 -8.10 -3.84
CA PHE A 84 -11.84 -7.03 -3.47
C PHE A 84 -11.63 -6.06 -4.61
N ASP A 85 -11.47 -4.79 -4.28
CA ASP A 85 -11.04 -3.76 -5.23
C ASP A 85 -9.61 -3.38 -4.92
N ASP A 86 -8.81 -3.22 -5.97
CA ASP A 86 -7.41 -2.84 -5.85
C ASP A 86 -7.19 -1.50 -6.53
N TYR A 87 -6.37 -0.66 -5.89
CA TYR A 87 -5.97 0.63 -6.46
C TYR A 87 -4.47 0.80 -6.32
N ILE A 88 -3.85 1.31 -7.37
CA ILE A 88 -2.42 1.59 -7.37
C ILE A 88 -2.26 3.05 -7.71
N LEU A 89 -1.65 3.81 -6.79
CA LEU A 89 -1.46 5.24 -6.98
C LEU A 89 0.04 5.52 -7.05
N ILE A 90 0.46 6.07 -8.19
CA ILE A 90 1.87 6.35 -8.45
C ILE A 90 2.03 7.86 -8.61
N ASN A 91 2.99 8.43 -7.88
CA ASN A 91 3.25 9.86 -7.87
C ASN A 91 2.00 10.67 -7.55
N PRO A 92 1.22 10.27 -6.52
CA PRO A 92 -0.01 10.99 -6.21
C PRO A 92 0.29 12.39 -5.72
N LYS A 93 -0.54 13.35 -6.12
CA LYS A 93 -0.38 14.74 -5.70
C LYS A 93 -1.74 15.32 -5.34
N VAL A 94 -1.73 16.19 -4.35
CA VAL A 94 -2.93 16.95 -4.04
C VAL A 94 -2.86 18.20 -4.93
N ILE A 95 -3.52 18.12 -6.07
CA ILE A 95 -3.44 19.21 -7.03
C ILE A 95 -4.69 20.05 -7.08
N SER A 96 -5.76 19.59 -6.55
CA SER A 96 -6.98 20.33 -6.54
C SER A 96 -7.84 19.83 -5.40
N TYR A 97 -8.96 20.41 -5.27
CA TYR A 97 -9.84 20.09 -4.20
C TYR A 97 -11.07 19.42 -4.69
N SER A 98 -10.97 18.68 -5.76
CA SER A 98 -12.10 17.92 -6.26
C SER A 98 -12.43 16.82 -5.26
N GLU A 99 -13.65 16.40 -5.28
CA GLU A 99 -14.14 15.44 -4.33
C GLU A 99 -13.43 14.13 -4.41
N GLU A 100 -13.10 13.71 -5.61
CA GLU A 100 -12.39 12.46 -5.77
C GLU A 100 -11.01 12.55 -5.14
N MET A 101 -10.41 13.73 -5.15
CA MET A 101 -9.15 13.89 -4.48
C MET A 101 -9.32 13.74 -2.98
N ILE A 102 -10.41 14.24 -2.49
CA ILE A 102 -10.65 14.20 -1.08
C ILE A 102 -10.70 12.77 -0.57
N TYR A 103 -11.50 11.92 -1.17
CA TYR A 103 -11.57 10.59 -0.62
C TYR A 103 -10.31 9.79 -0.90
N ALA A 104 -9.62 10.10 -1.98
CA ALA A 104 -8.33 9.45 -2.21
C ALA A 104 -7.36 9.89 -1.13
N GLY A 105 -7.45 11.16 -0.76
CA GLY A 105 -6.57 11.71 0.25
C GLY A 105 -6.96 11.36 1.67
N GLU A 106 -8.15 10.90 1.87
CA GLU A 106 -8.58 10.52 3.20
C GLU A 106 -7.71 9.42 3.75
N GLY A 107 -7.10 8.66 2.86
CA GLY A 107 -6.18 7.64 3.29
C GLY A 107 -6.79 6.60 4.19
N GLU A 108 -8.09 6.44 4.12
CA GLU A 108 -8.69 5.44 4.93
C GLU A 108 -8.09 4.13 4.62
N GLY A 109 -7.74 3.42 5.63
CA GLY A 109 -7.15 2.14 5.47
C GLY A 109 -5.67 2.17 5.14
N CYS A 110 -5.07 3.34 5.03
CA CYS A 110 -3.62 3.41 4.93
C CYS A 110 -3.02 3.07 6.27
N LEU A 111 -2.06 2.22 6.24
CA LEU A 111 -1.42 1.75 7.46
C LEU A 111 -0.33 2.69 7.92
#